data_cd14ead22fa3d54aab67bd0d9abd4671
#
_entry.id   cd14ead22fa3d54aab67bd0d9abd4671
#
_cell.length_a   1.000
_cell.length_b   1.000
_cell.length_c   1.000
_cell.angle_alpha   90.00
_cell.angle_beta   90.00
_cell.angle_gamma   90.00
#
_symmetry.space_group_name_H-M   'P 1'
#
loop_
_entity.id
_entity.type
_entity.pdbx_description
1 polymer ?
#
loop_
_entity_poly.entity_id
_entity_poly.type
_entity_poly.pdbx_seq_one_letter_code
_entity_poly.pdbx_strand_id
1 'polypeptide(L)'
;MQMTIETIKRMKNRGVFINYIEYIDFPFYKNLIPRTRINFEFPMTVLIGKNGSGKSSTLHALFGAPQGYTCSDFWFSTDVDPIAESGDRNRYFYGYIENKDSDIKEVMKLRMKRGSETKKEDLDYWETSRPLMKDGMLQSKRNSPVNKDVIYLDFRAEVSAFDKIFHFSKENLDERKNLLRQRSKYLKRLFNGEPMRFKGTQDNKVGNLEILSENTVKCIGKILNKEYTDI
;
A
#
# COMPACT_ATOMS: atom_id res chain seq x y z
N MET A 1 -33.08 -2.56 -5.37
CA MET A 1 -31.65 -2.71 -5.68
C MET A 1 -31.33 -2.42 -7.15
N GLN A 2 -31.99 -3.01 -8.13
CA GLN A 2 -31.76 -2.77 -9.56
C GLN A 2 -31.94 -1.29 -9.95
N MET A 3 -33.00 -0.64 -9.49
CA MET A 3 -33.26 0.79 -9.70
C MET A 3 -32.16 1.71 -9.15
N THR A 4 -31.50 1.31 -8.06
CA THR A 4 -30.38 2.08 -7.47
C THR A 4 -29.12 1.99 -8.35
N ILE A 5 -28.80 0.81 -8.87
CA ILE A 5 -27.64 0.58 -9.76
C ILE A 5 -27.79 1.40 -11.04
N GLU A 6 -28.95 1.36 -11.68
CA GLU A 6 -29.23 2.14 -12.88
C GLU A 6 -29.16 3.66 -12.64
N THR A 7 -29.60 4.10 -11.46
CA THR A 7 -29.49 5.51 -11.08
C THR A 7 -28.05 5.95 -10.95
N ILE A 8 -27.21 5.17 -10.24
CA ILE A 8 -25.78 5.47 -10.08
C ILE A 8 -25.06 5.45 -11.43
N LYS A 9 -25.39 4.48 -12.30
CA LYS A 9 -24.83 4.43 -13.67
C LYS A 9 -25.19 5.66 -14.48
N ARG A 10 -26.48 6.11 -14.40
CA ARG A 10 -26.90 7.37 -15.05
C ARG A 10 -26.16 8.59 -14.48
N MET A 11 -25.92 8.65 -13.17
CA MET A 11 -25.16 9.73 -12.55
C MET A 11 -23.72 9.77 -13.09
N LYS A 12 -23.05 8.62 -13.20
CA LYS A 12 -21.71 8.56 -13.82
C LYS A 12 -21.76 9.09 -15.27
N ASN A 13 -22.67 8.61 -16.08
CA ASN A 13 -22.80 8.99 -17.48
C ASN A 13 -23.16 10.49 -17.67
N ARG A 14 -23.80 11.10 -16.69
CA ARG A 14 -24.08 12.55 -16.65
C ARG A 14 -22.92 13.39 -16.14
N GLY A 15 -21.82 12.76 -15.68
CA GLY A 15 -20.65 13.46 -15.14
C GLY A 15 -20.85 14.07 -13.76
N VAL A 16 -21.78 13.53 -12.96
CA VAL A 16 -22.01 13.99 -11.59
C VAL A 16 -20.78 13.74 -10.69
N PHE A 17 -19.99 12.70 -11.01
CA PHE A 17 -18.77 12.38 -10.28
C PHE A 17 -17.59 13.14 -10.88
N ILE A 18 -17.25 14.27 -10.26
CA ILE A 18 -16.07 15.07 -10.60
C ILE A 18 -14.80 14.42 -10.06
N ASN A 19 -13.66 14.71 -10.69
CA ASN A 19 -12.36 14.17 -10.30
C ASN A 19 -12.41 12.63 -10.20
N TYR A 20 -13.01 11.98 -11.20
CA TYR A 20 -13.23 10.55 -11.19
C TYR A 20 -12.03 9.81 -11.76
N ILE A 21 -11.48 8.86 -11.00
CA ILE A 21 -10.41 7.98 -11.48
C ILE A 21 -11.05 6.92 -12.38
N GLU A 22 -10.69 6.93 -13.66
CA GLU A 22 -11.21 5.99 -14.65
C GLU A 22 -10.45 4.66 -14.64
N TYR A 23 -9.15 4.70 -14.34
CA TYR A 23 -8.33 3.50 -14.23
C TYR A 23 -7.08 3.73 -13.40
N ILE A 24 -6.50 2.62 -12.96
CA ILE A 24 -5.17 2.55 -12.36
C ILE A 24 -4.36 1.45 -13.05
N ASP A 25 -3.10 1.70 -13.32
CA ASP A 25 -2.17 0.79 -13.97
C ASP A 25 -0.91 0.61 -13.12
N PHE A 26 -0.41 -0.61 -13.06
CA PHE A 26 0.72 -1.01 -12.23
C PHE A 26 1.87 -1.54 -13.10
N PRO A 27 2.69 -0.68 -13.72
CA PRO A 27 3.86 -1.13 -14.47
C PRO A 27 4.83 -1.94 -13.62
N PHE A 28 5.06 -1.51 -12.38
CA PHE A 28 5.85 -2.23 -11.39
C PHE A 28 5.45 -1.81 -9.98
N TYR A 29 4.74 -2.66 -9.26
CA TYR A 29 4.23 -2.33 -7.93
C TYR A 29 4.09 -3.58 -7.06
N LYS A 30 4.95 -3.69 -6.03
CA LYS A 30 4.97 -4.86 -5.11
C LYS A 30 5.03 -6.18 -5.89
N ASN A 31 4.13 -7.10 -5.53
CA ASN A 31 3.98 -8.42 -6.13
C ASN A 31 2.84 -8.50 -7.17
N LEU A 32 2.32 -7.37 -7.62
CA LEU A 32 1.36 -7.35 -8.72
C LEU A 32 2.05 -7.76 -10.02
N ILE A 33 1.33 -8.48 -10.85
CA ILE A 33 1.79 -8.79 -12.21
C ILE A 33 2.04 -7.46 -12.93
N PRO A 34 3.23 -7.25 -13.52
CA PRO A 34 3.52 -6.03 -14.25
C PRO A 34 2.47 -5.71 -15.31
N ARG A 35 2.11 -4.44 -15.41
CA ARG A 35 1.07 -3.93 -16.31
C ARG A 35 -0.35 -4.41 -15.99
N THR A 36 -0.61 -4.77 -14.73
CA THR A 36 -1.99 -4.97 -14.26
C THR A 36 -2.73 -3.64 -14.34
N ARG A 37 -3.84 -3.60 -15.07
CA ARG A 37 -4.73 -2.44 -15.16
C ARG A 37 -6.09 -2.78 -14.57
N ILE A 38 -6.65 -1.85 -13.83
CA ILE A 38 -8.01 -1.94 -13.28
C ILE A 38 -8.78 -0.71 -13.78
N ASN A 39 -9.86 -0.95 -14.51
CA ASN A 39 -10.78 0.10 -14.98
C ASN A 39 -11.95 0.24 -14.00
N PHE A 40 -12.35 1.47 -13.74
CA PHE A 40 -13.46 1.81 -12.84
C PHE A 40 -14.68 2.26 -13.64
N GLU A 41 -15.26 1.31 -14.36
CA GLU A 41 -16.44 1.58 -15.22
C GLU A 41 -17.69 1.96 -14.40
N PHE A 42 -17.73 1.57 -13.14
CA PHE A 42 -18.82 1.86 -12.21
C PHE A 42 -18.27 2.46 -10.92
N PRO A 43 -19.00 3.39 -10.26
CA PRO A 43 -18.54 4.06 -9.03
C PRO A 43 -18.33 3.14 -7.82
N MET A 44 -18.69 1.88 -7.91
CA MET A 44 -18.42 0.87 -6.88
C MET A 44 -17.65 -0.28 -7.51
N THR A 45 -16.49 -0.59 -6.93
CA THR A 45 -15.63 -1.69 -7.38
C THR A 45 -15.33 -2.61 -6.21
N VAL A 46 -15.49 -3.91 -6.41
CA VAL A 46 -15.19 -4.95 -5.42
C VAL A 46 -13.98 -5.75 -5.89
N LEU A 47 -12.92 -5.78 -5.07
CA LEU A 47 -11.73 -6.58 -5.34
C LEU A 47 -11.83 -7.92 -4.63
N ILE A 48 -11.86 -9.01 -5.40
CA ILE A 48 -11.95 -10.38 -4.89
C ILE A 48 -10.68 -11.15 -5.30
N GLY A 49 -10.26 -12.08 -4.46
CA GLY A 49 -9.10 -12.94 -4.77
C GLY A 49 -8.46 -13.54 -3.53
N LYS A 50 -7.52 -14.45 -3.73
CA LYS A 50 -6.75 -15.12 -2.67
C LYS A 50 -5.95 -14.12 -1.82
N ASN A 51 -5.52 -14.54 -0.62
CA ASN A 51 -4.59 -13.76 0.18
C ASN A 51 -3.26 -13.57 -0.58
N GLY A 52 -2.69 -12.38 -0.48
CA GLY A 52 -1.46 -12.05 -1.22
C GLY A 52 -1.67 -11.65 -2.70
N SER A 53 -2.90 -11.68 -3.24
CA SER A 53 -3.17 -11.30 -4.65
C SER A 53 -3.10 -9.78 -4.95
N GLY A 54 -2.69 -8.95 -4.00
CA GLY A 54 -2.50 -7.52 -4.22
C GLY A 54 -3.71 -6.63 -3.97
N LYS A 55 -4.84 -7.16 -3.47
CA LYS A 55 -6.06 -6.36 -3.20
C LYS A 55 -5.80 -5.15 -2.31
N SER A 56 -5.20 -5.36 -1.14
CA SER A 56 -4.86 -4.26 -0.23
C SER A 56 -3.80 -3.33 -0.85
N SER A 57 -2.85 -3.88 -1.60
CA SER A 57 -1.86 -3.07 -2.32
C SER A 57 -2.52 -2.11 -3.31
N THR A 58 -3.52 -2.58 -4.05
CA THR A 58 -4.33 -1.74 -4.96
C THR A 58 -5.09 -0.64 -4.20
N LEU A 59 -5.72 -0.97 -3.07
CA LEU A 59 -6.42 0.02 -2.24
C LEU A 59 -5.47 1.07 -1.68
N HIS A 60 -4.27 0.66 -1.23
CA HIS A 60 -3.25 1.59 -0.75
C HIS A 60 -2.71 2.50 -1.86
N ALA A 61 -2.59 1.99 -3.09
CA ALA A 61 -2.22 2.80 -4.24
C ALA A 61 -3.31 3.84 -4.58
N LEU A 62 -4.58 3.43 -4.55
CA LEU A 62 -5.71 4.34 -4.74
C LEU A 62 -5.79 5.39 -3.64
N PHE A 63 -5.52 5.02 -2.39
CA PHE A 63 -5.41 5.98 -1.28
C PHE A 63 -4.31 7.01 -1.55
N GLY A 64 -3.14 6.58 -2.00
CA GLY A 64 -2.00 7.46 -2.29
C GLY A 64 -2.08 8.21 -3.63
N ALA A 65 -3.14 8.02 -4.43
CA ALA A 65 -3.30 8.66 -5.72
C ALA A 65 -3.59 10.16 -5.62
N PRO A 66 -4.52 10.65 -4.77
CA PRO A 66 -4.86 12.06 -4.68
C PRO A 66 -3.75 12.93 -4.09
N GLN A 67 -3.95 14.23 -4.25
CA GLN A 67 -3.06 15.22 -3.65
C GLN A 67 -3.15 15.17 -2.12
N GLY A 68 -2.01 15.23 -1.45
CA GLY A 68 -1.95 15.21 0.02
C GLY A 68 -1.92 13.81 0.63
N TYR A 69 -2.11 12.75 -0.16
CA TYR A 69 -2.09 11.36 0.30
C TYR A 69 -0.88 10.60 -0.25
N THR A 70 -0.42 9.59 0.48
CA THR A 70 0.77 8.82 0.08
C THR A 70 0.64 7.34 0.40
N CYS A 71 1.17 6.50 -0.48
CA CYS A 71 1.27 5.05 -0.23
C CYS A 71 2.21 4.72 0.94
N SER A 72 3.10 5.62 1.31
CA SER A 72 4.05 5.40 2.40
C SER A 72 3.39 5.30 3.77
N ASP A 73 2.11 5.66 3.91
CA ASP A 73 1.35 5.46 5.14
C ASP A 73 1.06 3.98 5.42
N PHE A 74 1.07 3.15 4.37
CA PHE A 74 0.79 1.72 4.44
C PHE A 74 1.98 0.85 4.04
N TRP A 75 2.93 1.39 3.27
CA TRP A 75 4.05 0.64 2.77
C TRP A 75 5.35 1.43 2.91
N PHE A 76 6.11 1.06 3.90
CA PHE A 76 7.40 1.65 4.25
C PHE A 76 8.39 0.56 4.62
N SER A 77 9.66 0.85 4.46
CA SER A 77 10.75 -0.08 4.75
C SER A 77 10.95 -0.22 6.26
N THR A 78 11.16 -1.44 6.71
CA THR A 78 11.53 -1.76 8.08
C THR A 78 12.80 -2.61 8.11
N ASP A 79 13.39 -2.80 9.28
CA ASP A 79 14.62 -3.61 9.41
C ASP A 79 14.39 -5.11 9.12
N VAL A 80 13.16 -5.61 9.29
CA VAL A 80 12.77 -7.01 9.01
C VAL A 80 12.05 -7.18 7.67
N ASP A 81 11.54 -6.10 7.10
CA ASP A 81 10.92 -6.08 5.76
C ASP A 81 11.48 -4.89 4.98
N PRO A 82 12.76 -4.94 4.61
CA PRO A 82 13.36 -3.90 3.79
C PRO A 82 12.77 -3.96 2.39
N ILE A 83 12.33 -2.82 1.87
CA ILE A 83 11.89 -2.75 0.49
C ILE A 83 13.12 -2.84 -0.41
N ALA A 84 13.32 -4.01 -1.02
CA ALA A 84 14.37 -4.21 -2.00
C ALA A 84 13.99 -3.51 -3.33
N GLU A 85 14.86 -2.66 -3.82
CA GLU A 85 14.78 -2.13 -5.18
C GLU A 85 15.75 -2.91 -6.05
N SER A 86 15.25 -3.88 -6.79
CA SER A 86 16.02 -4.69 -7.73
C SER A 86 16.06 -4.01 -9.12
N GLY A 87 16.71 -2.86 -9.20
CA GLY A 87 16.98 -2.19 -10.48
C GLY A 87 15.82 -1.35 -11.04
N ASP A 88 14.57 -1.75 -10.92
CA ASP A 88 13.41 -0.95 -11.33
C ASP A 88 12.68 -0.40 -10.11
N ARG A 89 12.12 0.82 -10.24
CA ARG A 89 11.46 1.50 -9.12
C ARG A 89 9.98 1.18 -9.08
N ASN A 90 9.46 0.95 -7.87
CA ASN A 90 8.04 0.79 -7.69
C ASN A 90 7.28 2.02 -8.14
N ARG A 91 6.28 1.81 -9.00
CA ARG A 91 5.48 2.86 -9.61
C ARG A 91 4.13 2.37 -10.07
N TYR A 92 3.20 3.28 -10.12
CA TYR A 92 1.89 3.11 -10.74
C TYR A 92 1.45 4.43 -11.35
N PHE A 93 0.54 4.37 -12.28
CA PHE A 93 -0.12 5.57 -12.78
C PHE A 93 -1.62 5.37 -12.85
N TYR A 94 -2.33 6.46 -12.89
CA TYR A 94 -3.78 6.44 -13.02
C TYR A 94 -4.24 7.54 -13.96
N GLY A 95 -5.38 7.28 -14.61
CA GLY A 95 -6.09 8.26 -15.43
C GLY A 95 -7.33 8.75 -14.70
N TYR A 96 -7.55 10.06 -14.69
CA TYR A 96 -8.75 10.65 -14.12
C TYR A 96 -9.32 11.73 -15.02
N ILE A 97 -10.62 11.99 -14.89
CA ILE A 97 -11.33 13.09 -15.54
C ILE A 97 -11.77 14.10 -14.47
N GLU A 98 -11.58 15.39 -14.74
CA GLU A 98 -12.05 16.46 -13.83
C GLU A 98 -13.57 16.60 -13.88
N ASN A 99 -14.11 16.59 -15.09
CA ASN A 99 -15.53 16.61 -15.36
C ASN A 99 -15.81 15.81 -16.64
N LYS A 100 -17.08 15.68 -17.01
CA LYS A 100 -17.52 14.84 -18.14
C LYS A 100 -16.88 15.19 -19.48
N ASP A 101 -16.64 16.48 -19.72
CA ASP A 101 -16.15 16.98 -21.01
C ASP A 101 -14.62 17.20 -21.01
N SER A 102 -13.95 16.80 -19.94
CA SER A 102 -12.50 16.90 -19.81
C SER A 102 -11.80 15.68 -20.40
N ASP A 103 -10.65 15.92 -21.01
CA ASP A 103 -9.74 14.83 -21.39
C ASP A 103 -9.19 14.11 -20.14
N ILE A 104 -8.89 12.83 -20.31
CA ILE A 104 -8.26 12.03 -19.26
C ILE A 104 -6.88 12.62 -18.96
N LYS A 105 -6.61 12.89 -17.71
CA LYS A 105 -5.30 13.31 -17.20
C LYS A 105 -4.60 12.11 -16.56
N GLU A 106 -3.43 11.77 -17.04
CA GLU A 106 -2.61 10.71 -16.48
C GLU A 106 -1.61 11.24 -15.47
N VAL A 107 -1.48 10.56 -14.33
CA VAL A 107 -0.57 10.91 -13.24
C VAL A 107 0.27 9.72 -12.84
N MET A 108 1.59 9.87 -12.91
CA MET A 108 2.56 8.88 -12.46
C MET A 108 2.91 9.10 -10.99
N LYS A 109 2.81 8.07 -10.20
CA LYS A 109 3.34 8.00 -8.83
C LYS A 109 4.54 7.06 -8.83
N LEU A 110 5.68 7.58 -8.44
CA LEU A 110 6.96 6.88 -8.43
C LEU A 110 7.56 6.91 -7.03
N ARG A 111 8.02 5.75 -6.56
CA ARG A 111 8.76 5.66 -5.32
C ARG A 111 10.19 6.15 -5.53
N MET A 112 10.65 7.06 -4.69
CA MET A 112 11.96 7.66 -4.78
C MET A 112 12.74 7.43 -3.49
N LYS A 113 14.03 7.16 -3.63
CA LYS A 113 14.96 7.37 -2.53
C LYS A 113 15.24 8.86 -2.42
N ARG A 114 14.79 9.47 -1.33
CA ARG A 114 15.30 10.76 -0.91
C ARG A 114 16.19 10.53 0.30
N GLY A 115 17.43 10.89 0.21
CA GLY A 115 18.30 10.85 1.37
C GLY A 115 19.72 11.23 0.98
N SER A 116 20.31 12.10 1.76
CA SER A 116 21.74 12.13 1.98
C SER A 116 22.12 10.94 2.85
N GLU A 117 23.33 10.48 2.83
CA GLU A 117 23.85 9.37 3.65
C GLU A 117 23.53 9.50 5.15
N THR A 118 23.11 10.67 5.62
CA THR A 118 22.77 10.99 7.00
C THR A 118 21.29 10.81 7.37
N LYS A 119 20.37 10.70 6.40
CA LYS A 119 18.92 10.50 6.66
C LYS A 119 18.42 9.19 6.08
N LYS A 120 18.70 8.09 6.78
CA LYS A 120 18.18 6.75 6.43
C LYS A 120 16.65 6.64 6.43
N GLU A 121 15.93 7.65 6.90
CA GLU A 121 14.48 7.62 7.13
C GLU A 121 13.63 7.97 5.90
N ASP A 122 14.23 8.56 4.86
CA ASP A 122 13.50 9.04 3.67
C ASP A 122 13.44 8.03 2.50
N LEU A 123 13.55 6.73 2.78
CA LEU A 123 13.51 5.67 1.76
C LEU A 123 12.11 5.42 1.18
N ASP A 124 11.08 6.01 1.78
CA ASP A 124 9.67 5.68 1.53
C ASP A 124 8.90 6.82 0.88
N TYR A 125 9.60 7.68 0.18
CA TYR A 125 9.00 8.84 -0.45
C TYR A 125 8.35 8.47 -1.80
N TRP A 126 7.11 8.89 -1.96
CA TRP A 126 6.38 8.79 -3.21
C TRP A 126 6.17 10.17 -3.81
N GLU A 127 6.55 10.35 -5.06
CA GLU A 127 6.36 11.61 -5.76
C GLU A 127 5.48 11.47 -7.00
N THR A 128 4.87 12.59 -7.38
CA THR A 128 4.28 12.73 -8.70
C THR A 128 5.41 12.99 -9.68
N SER A 129 5.68 12.03 -10.54
CA SER A 129 6.78 12.05 -11.50
C SER A 129 6.32 12.54 -12.88
N ARG A 130 7.28 12.75 -13.78
CA ARG A 130 6.99 12.88 -15.21
C ARG A 130 6.48 11.55 -15.75
N PRO A 131 5.56 11.58 -16.74
CA PRO A 131 5.10 10.38 -17.41
C PRO A 131 6.25 9.55 -17.97
N LEU A 132 6.09 8.23 -17.91
CA LEU A 132 7.02 7.26 -18.48
C LEU A 132 6.34 6.56 -19.66
N MET A 133 6.63 6.99 -20.88
CA MET A 133 6.03 6.45 -22.12
C MET A 133 6.27 4.95 -22.27
N LYS A 134 7.42 4.44 -21.77
CA LYS A 134 7.72 3.00 -21.75
C LYS A 134 6.70 2.16 -20.96
N ASP A 135 5.99 2.78 -20.03
CA ASP A 135 4.97 2.13 -19.20
C ASP A 135 3.57 2.15 -19.84
N GLY A 136 3.43 2.73 -21.04
CA GLY A 136 2.17 2.77 -21.77
C GLY A 136 1.30 3.98 -21.45
N MET A 137 1.85 5.02 -20.83
CA MET A 137 1.15 6.30 -20.66
C MET A 137 0.95 7.00 -22.00
N LEU A 138 -0.19 7.64 -22.16
CA LEU A 138 -0.58 8.32 -23.40
C LEU A 138 -0.09 9.77 -23.45
N GLN A 139 0.16 10.37 -22.30
CA GLN A 139 0.52 11.78 -22.18
C GLN A 139 1.98 11.95 -21.73
N SER A 140 2.69 12.84 -22.40
CA SER A 140 4.07 13.22 -22.04
C SER A 140 4.12 14.36 -20.99
N LYS A 141 3.01 15.07 -20.80
CA LYS A 141 2.92 16.18 -19.86
C LYS A 141 2.69 15.67 -18.45
N ARG A 142 3.42 16.24 -17.49
CA ARG A 142 3.17 16.00 -16.06
C ARG A 142 1.88 16.71 -15.65
N ASN A 143 0.92 15.95 -15.17
CA ASN A 143 -0.31 16.47 -14.59
C ASN A 143 -0.22 16.50 -13.06
N SER A 144 -1.03 17.36 -12.45
CA SER A 144 -1.22 17.38 -11.01
C SER A 144 -1.99 16.14 -10.55
N PRO A 145 -1.73 15.63 -9.34
CA PRO A 145 -2.58 14.60 -8.75
C PRO A 145 -4.04 15.06 -8.68
N VAL A 146 -4.94 14.11 -8.77
CA VAL A 146 -6.36 14.37 -8.60
C VAL A 146 -6.62 15.02 -7.24
N ASN A 147 -7.40 16.11 -7.24
CA ASN A 147 -7.80 16.79 -6.01
C ASN A 147 -9.09 16.15 -5.49
N LYS A 148 -8.97 15.28 -4.50
CA LYS A 148 -10.09 14.52 -3.94
C LYS A 148 -9.78 14.08 -2.53
N ASP A 149 -10.75 14.20 -1.64
CA ASP A 149 -10.66 13.62 -0.30
C ASP A 149 -10.83 12.11 -0.35
N VAL A 150 -10.10 11.41 0.49
CA VAL A 150 -10.15 9.96 0.60
C VAL A 150 -10.47 9.56 2.03
N ILE A 151 -11.41 8.65 2.17
CA ILE A 151 -11.68 7.94 3.42
C ILE A 151 -11.21 6.51 3.26
N TYR A 152 -10.26 6.10 4.11
CA TYR A 152 -9.82 4.72 4.22
C TYR A 152 -10.42 4.09 5.46
N LEU A 153 -11.24 3.07 5.26
CA LEU A 153 -11.85 2.31 6.35
C LEU A 153 -11.19 0.92 6.41
N ASP A 154 -10.38 0.70 7.42
CA ASP A 154 -9.89 -0.64 7.75
C ASP A 154 -10.87 -1.26 8.75
N PHE A 155 -11.67 -2.21 8.27
CA PHE A 155 -12.71 -2.85 9.08
C PHE A 155 -12.15 -3.53 10.32
N ARG A 156 -10.92 -4.04 10.28
CA ARG A 156 -10.26 -4.63 11.44
C ARG A 156 -9.89 -3.57 12.48
N ALA A 157 -9.43 -2.42 12.03
CA ALA A 157 -9.09 -1.30 12.91
C ALA A 157 -10.35 -0.66 13.53
N GLU A 158 -11.46 -0.66 12.78
CA GLU A 158 -12.72 -0.08 13.27
C GLU A 158 -13.53 -1.05 14.16
N VAL A 159 -13.47 -2.35 13.89
CA VAL A 159 -14.25 -3.36 14.65
C VAL A 159 -13.57 -3.78 15.94
N SER A 160 -12.25 -3.71 16.02
CA SER A 160 -11.51 -4.09 17.22
C SER A 160 -11.11 -2.86 18.05
N ALA A 161 -12.05 -2.35 18.85
CA ALA A 161 -11.75 -1.36 19.89
C ALA A 161 -10.65 -1.84 20.86
N PHE A 162 -10.56 -3.15 21.08
CA PHE A 162 -9.54 -3.79 21.88
C PHE A 162 -8.15 -3.65 21.26
N ASP A 163 -8.01 -3.96 19.99
CA ASP A 163 -6.74 -3.79 19.27
C ASP A 163 -6.34 -2.31 19.18
N LYS A 164 -7.31 -1.42 19.03
CA LYS A 164 -7.09 0.03 18.99
C LYS A 164 -6.57 0.57 20.32
N ILE A 165 -7.12 0.10 21.45
CA ILE A 165 -6.69 0.51 22.78
C ILE A 165 -5.34 -0.09 23.15
N PHE A 166 -5.11 -1.37 22.88
CA PHE A 166 -3.90 -2.08 23.28
C PHE A 166 -2.71 -1.90 22.34
N HIS A 167 -2.96 -1.69 21.03
CA HIS A 167 -1.90 -1.62 20.03
C HIS A 167 -1.70 -0.24 19.42
N PHE A 168 -2.70 0.65 19.48
CA PHE A 168 -2.70 1.90 18.70
C PHE A 168 -3.29 3.10 19.44
N SER A 169 -3.35 3.08 20.77
CA SER A 169 -3.94 4.17 21.57
C SER A 169 -3.50 5.56 21.09
N LYS A 170 -4.44 6.42 20.71
CA LYS A 170 -4.31 7.87 20.39
C LYS A 170 -3.13 8.34 19.53
N GLU A 171 -2.34 7.43 18.97
CA GLU A 171 -1.17 7.78 18.18
C GLU A 171 -1.59 8.22 16.77
N ASN A 172 -1.01 9.30 16.28
CA ASN A 172 -1.15 9.71 14.89
C ASN A 172 -0.41 8.73 13.95
N LEU A 173 -0.59 8.86 12.63
CA LEU A 173 0.01 7.96 11.64
C LEU A 173 1.54 7.91 11.73
N ASP A 174 2.20 9.03 12.05
CA ASP A 174 3.66 9.10 12.17
C ASP A 174 4.16 8.38 13.42
N GLU A 175 3.45 8.50 14.53
CA GLU A 175 3.75 7.77 15.76
C GLU A 175 3.57 6.26 15.57
N ARG A 176 2.50 5.82 14.88
CA ARG A 176 2.30 4.43 14.49
C ARG A 176 3.45 3.90 13.64
N LYS A 177 3.90 4.65 12.65
CA LYS A 177 5.02 4.30 11.77
C LYS A 177 6.32 4.12 12.56
N ASN A 178 6.61 5.05 13.46
CA ASN A 178 7.78 4.99 14.33
C ASN A 178 7.72 3.80 15.29
N LEU A 179 6.56 3.51 15.87
CA LEU A 179 6.36 2.34 16.72
C LEU A 179 6.62 1.03 15.97
N LEU A 180 6.10 0.89 14.76
CA LEU A 180 6.33 -0.29 13.93
C LEU A 180 7.80 -0.44 13.53
N ARG A 181 8.51 0.66 13.23
CA ARG A 181 9.96 0.65 12.98
C ARG A 181 10.75 0.22 14.22
N GLN A 182 10.38 0.70 15.40
CA GLN A 182 11.02 0.26 16.67
C GLN A 182 10.79 -1.23 16.91
N ARG A 183 9.56 -1.73 16.74
CA ARG A 183 9.25 -3.17 16.89
C ARG A 183 10.02 -4.01 15.89
N SER A 184 10.15 -3.55 14.64
CA SER A 184 10.96 -4.21 13.63
C SER A 184 12.44 -4.33 14.03
N LYS A 185 13.03 -3.28 14.61
CA LYS A 185 14.40 -3.34 15.16
C LYS A 185 14.53 -4.38 16.27
N TYR A 186 13.55 -4.49 17.15
CA TYR A 186 13.54 -5.52 18.20
C TYR A 186 13.46 -6.92 17.60
N LEU A 187 12.58 -7.16 16.64
CA LEU A 187 12.47 -8.45 15.95
C LEU A 187 13.77 -8.84 15.25
N LYS A 188 14.40 -7.90 14.53
CA LYS A 188 15.69 -8.17 13.89
C LYS A 188 16.76 -8.59 14.88
N ARG A 189 16.86 -7.91 16.03
CA ARG A 189 17.80 -8.29 17.09
C ARG A 189 17.49 -9.66 17.66
N LEU A 190 16.22 -9.97 17.85
CA LEU A 190 15.78 -11.30 18.28
C LEU A 190 16.23 -12.38 17.30
N PHE A 191 15.98 -12.21 16.01
CA PHE A 191 16.41 -13.15 14.97
C PHE A 191 17.93 -13.29 14.89
N ASN A 192 18.67 -12.25 15.19
CA ASN A 192 20.15 -12.32 15.25
C ASN A 192 20.69 -12.95 16.55
N GLY A 193 19.83 -13.40 17.48
CA GLY A 193 20.25 -13.92 18.77
C GLY A 193 20.89 -12.87 19.70
N GLU A 194 20.68 -11.59 19.43
CA GLU A 194 21.24 -10.53 20.25
C GLU A 194 20.49 -10.42 21.58
N PRO A 195 21.21 -10.21 22.72
CA PRO A 195 20.56 -10.06 24.01
C PRO A 195 19.67 -8.80 24.00
N MET A 196 18.39 -8.99 24.33
CA MET A 196 17.42 -7.93 24.41
C MET A 196 17.07 -7.60 25.85
N ARG A 197 17.12 -6.32 26.20
CA ARG A 197 16.56 -5.82 27.45
C ARG A 197 15.27 -5.08 27.16
N PHE A 198 14.15 -5.65 27.56
CA PHE A 198 12.87 -4.96 27.54
C PHE A 198 12.76 -4.09 28.80
N LYS A 199 12.34 -2.85 28.66
CA LYS A 199 12.01 -2.02 29.82
C LYS A 199 10.64 -2.46 30.36
N GLY A 200 10.62 -2.97 31.60
CA GLY A 200 9.40 -3.32 32.32
C GLY A 200 9.06 -4.81 32.32
N THR A 201 7.84 -5.15 32.71
CA THR A 201 7.31 -6.51 32.91
C THR A 201 7.16 -7.34 31.62
N GLN A 202 7.82 -6.98 30.54
CA GLN A 202 7.69 -7.65 29.24
C GLN A 202 8.76 -8.74 29.00
N ASP A 203 9.74 -8.87 29.88
CA ASP A 203 10.82 -9.86 29.72
C ASP A 203 10.31 -11.31 29.66
N ASN A 204 9.15 -11.59 30.24
CA ASN A 204 8.55 -12.93 30.25
C ASN A 204 7.61 -13.21 29.05
N LYS A 205 7.50 -12.30 28.10
CA LYS A 205 6.57 -12.45 26.95
C LYS A 205 7.23 -12.97 25.67
N VAL A 206 8.54 -13.06 25.67
CA VAL A 206 9.30 -13.58 24.54
C VAL A 206 9.89 -14.92 24.94
N GLY A 207 9.41 -15.99 24.29
CA GLY A 207 9.99 -17.32 24.45
C GLY A 207 11.31 -17.47 23.68
N ASN A 208 11.90 -18.64 23.77
CA ASN A 208 13.07 -18.98 22.97
C ASN A 208 12.70 -19.01 21.49
N LEU A 209 13.62 -18.59 20.64
CA LEU A 209 13.50 -18.73 19.19
C LEU A 209 13.61 -20.21 18.83
N GLU A 210 12.62 -20.74 18.16
CA GLU A 210 12.60 -22.11 17.66
C GLU A 210 12.53 -22.10 16.14
N ILE A 211 13.36 -22.92 15.50
CA ILE A 211 13.29 -23.13 14.06
C ILE A 211 12.05 -24.00 13.77
N LEU A 212 11.19 -23.55 12.89
CA LEU A 212 10.00 -24.28 12.50
C LEU A 212 10.39 -25.59 11.78
N SER A 213 9.64 -26.65 12.04
CA SER A 213 9.84 -27.91 11.32
C SER A 213 9.53 -27.73 9.83
N GLU A 214 10.22 -28.49 8.96
CA GLU A 214 9.96 -28.50 7.52
C GLU A 214 8.48 -28.70 7.16
N ASN A 215 7.77 -29.55 7.89
CA ASN A 215 6.35 -29.78 7.68
C ASN A 215 5.51 -28.55 8.00
N THR A 216 5.86 -27.80 9.05
CA THR A 216 5.20 -26.56 9.42
C THR A 216 5.44 -25.49 8.36
N VAL A 217 6.68 -25.35 7.89
CA VAL A 217 7.05 -24.42 6.81
C VAL A 217 6.30 -24.73 5.52
N LYS A 218 6.24 -26.03 5.13
CA LYS A 218 5.45 -26.47 3.96
C LYS A 218 3.94 -26.21 4.12
N CYS A 219 3.39 -26.39 5.31
CA CYS A 219 1.99 -26.06 5.58
C CYS A 219 1.71 -24.56 5.45
N ILE A 220 2.57 -23.72 6.01
CA ILE A 220 2.49 -22.27 5.88
C ILE A 220 2.59 -21.86 4.41
N GLY A 221 3.55 -22.45 3.67
CA GLY A 221 3.71 -22.23 2.26
C GLY A 221 2.46 -22.54 1.44
N LYS A 222 1.80 -23.67 1.71
CA LYS A 222 0.53 -24.03 1.07
C LYS A 222 -0.59 -23.05 1.38
N ILE A 223 -0.72 -22.62 2.64
CA ILE A 223 -1.75 -21.65 3.05
C ILE A 223 -1.53 -20.30 2.38
N LEU A 224 -0.28 -19.85 2.29
CA LEU A 224 0.07 -18.53 1.74
C LEU A 224 0.34 -18.58 0.23
N ASN A 225 0.31 -19.76 -0.40
CA ASN A 225 0.65 -20.01 -1.80
C ASN A 225 2.04 -19.45 -2.17
N LYS A 226 3.02 -19.71 -1.31
CA LYS A 226 4.42 -19.33 -1.47
C LYS A 226 5.34 -20.49 -1.08
N GLU A 227 6.50 -20.58 -1.71
CA GLU A 227 7.57 -21.47 -1.28
C GLU A 227 8.47 -20.72 -0.29
N TYR A 228 8.70 -21.35 0.86
CA TYR A 228 9.65 -20.89 1.87
C TYR A 228 10.72 -21.95 2.03
N THR A 229 11.96 -21.53 2.02
CA THR A 229 13.13 -22.41 2.21
C THR A 229 13.61 -22.42 3.64
N ASP A 230 13.51 -21.27 4.34
CA ASP A 230 13.95 -21.10 5.73
C ASP A 230 13.01 -20.12 6.46
N ILE A 231 12.48 -20.51 7.61
CA ILE A 231 11.74 -19.67 8.54
C ILE A 231 12.17 -19.98 9.98
#